data_bbf7d051bcc80e403f5e08aabc7b72f9
#
_entry.id   bbf7d051bcc80e403f5e08aabc7b72f9
#
_cell.length_a   1.000
_cell.length_b   1.000
_cell.length_c   1.000
_cell.angle_alpha   90.00
_cell.angle_beta   90.00
_cell.angle_gamma   90.00
#
_symmetry.space_group_name_H-M   'P 1'
#
loop_
_entity.id
_entity.type
_entity.pdbx_description
1 polymer ?
#
loop_
_entity_poly.entity_id
_entity_poly.type
_entity_poly.pdbx_seq_one_letter_code
_entity_poly.pdbx_strand_id
1 'polypeptide(L)'
;METAGKLAPLGFGFMRLPLKDADDPTSIDIDKCCELVDIFMDAGFTYFDSARGYHGGKSEWALRKALVERYPRDSCTIATKLPAWLAENAEHARAMFDKSLRECGIDYFDYYLLHNLGESLTPGFEEYGLWDFCAEKKAEGKIKKFGFSIHDNAEELEKVLDAHPEVDFVQLQINYIDWESPIIQSRRCYEVCQERGLPVVIMEPVKGGTLVKLPDSVADILRTAEPGAPLASWALRFTGSLPNVIAVLSGMNTPEMVAENAVIMRDGVPLTPAEHEVIEAARDALAALPGVPCTDCRYCVKGCPEGVHINTIMQSLNIYDQMGDAYRAQENYNWNTGDGKASACIQCGACESVCPQHIEIVSQLERAVKLFE
;
A
#
# COMPACT_ATOMS: atom_id res chain seq x y z
N MET A 1 -25.83 25.97 5.31
CA MET A 1 -24.41 25.59 5.49
C MET A 1 -24.43 24.10 5.68
N GLU A 2 -24.14 23.34 4.63
CA GLU A 2 -23.87 21.91 4.77
C GLU A 2 -22.66 21.79 5.69
N THR A 3 -22.78 20.99 6.74
CA THR A 3 -21.67 20.63 7.62
C THR A 3 -20.59 20.00 6.75
N ALA A 4 -19.42 20.62 6.66
CA ALA A 4 -18.28 20.00 6.02
C ALA A 4 -18.16 18.57 6.55
N GLY A 5 -18.18 17.57 5.66
CA GLY A 5 -18.09 16.16 6.04
C GLY A 5 -16.80 15.94 6.85
N LYS A 6 -16.80 14.88 7.66
CA LYS A 6 -15.58 14.46 8.36
C LYS A 6 -14.70 13.63 7.41
N LEU A 7 -13.38 13.68 7.60
CA LEU A 7 -12.46 12.76 6.96
C LEU A 7 -12.69 11.31 7.45
N ALA A 8 -12.35 10.34 6.60
CA ALA A 8 -12.31 8.95 7.02
C ALA A 8 -11.30 8.76 8.18
N PRO A 9 -11.50 7.77 9.09
CA PRO A 9 -10.60 7.56 10.21
C PRO A 9 -9.16 7.22 9.80
N LEU A 10 -8.19 7.68 10.59
CA LEU A 10 -6.81 7.23 10.47
C LEU A 10 -6.68 5.78 10.97
N GLY A 11 -5.89 4.97 10.26
CA GLY A 11 -5.48 3.64 10.69
C GLY A 11 -3.97 3.56 10.91
N PHE A 12 -3.53 2.83 11.92
CA PHE A 12 -2.12 2.62 12.25
C PHE A 12 -1.58 1.38 11.53
N GLY A 13 -0.68 1.56 10.56
CA GLY A 13 -0.03 0.46 9.83
C GLY A 13 1.21 -0.07 10.54
N PHE A 14 1.23 -1.37 10.88
CA PHE A 14 2.35 -2.06 11.55
C PHE A 14 3.42 -2.57 10.58
N MET A 15 3.43 -2.11 9.34
CA MET A 15 4.45 -2.48 8.35
C MET A 15 5.77 -1.70 8.54
N ARG A 16 5.75 -0.53 9.17
CA ARG A 16 6.91 0.38 9.30
C ARG A 16 7.16 0.77 10.75
N LEU A 17 7.30 -0.25 11.61
CA LEU A 17 7.56 -0.03 13.03
C LEU A 17 9.00 0.48 13.25
N PRO A 18 9.26 1.22 14.36
CA PRO A 18 10.60 1.60 14.74
C PRO A 18 11.45 0.37 15.05
N LEU A 19 12.68 0.35 14.56
CA LEU A 19 13.64 -0.73 14.74
C LEU A 19 14.76 -0.27 15.67
N LYS A 20 15.37 -1.22 16.41
CA LYS A 20 16.60 -1.01 17.19
C LYS A 20 17.83 -1.05 16.29
N ASP A 21 17.78 -1.86 15.25
CA ASP A 21 18.77 -2.01 14.19
C ASP A 21 18.06 -1.88 12.83
N ALA A 22 18.43 -0.89 12.04
CA ALA A 22 17.82 -0.62 10.75
C ALA A 22 18.02 -1.75 9.72
N ASP A 23 19.09 -2.54 9.88
CA ASP A 23 19.43 -3.65 8.98
C ASP A 23 18.74 -4.97 9.38
N ASP A 24 18.16 -5.04 10.61
CA ASP A 24 17.37 -6.19 11.07
C ASP A 24 15.89 -5.85 11.19
N PRO A 25 15.05 -6.23 10.20
CA PRO A 25 13.61 -5.95 10.22
C PRO A 25 12.88 -6.61 11.39
N THR A 26 13.49 -7.56 12.08
CA THR A 26 12.90 -8.25 13.25
C THR A 26 13.20 -7.56 14.56
N SER A 27 14.12 -6.58 14.58
CA SER A 27 14.62 -5.87 15.77
C SER A 27 13.68 -4.75 16.26
N ILE A 28 12.38 -5.01 16.28
CA ILE A 28 11.34 -4.03 16.62
C ILE A 28 11.61 -3.42 18.01
N ASP A 29 11.58 -2.09 18.11
CA ASP A 29 11.66 -1.35 19.37
C ASP A 29 10.26 -1.25 20.00
N ILE A 30 9.95 -2.23 20.86
CA ILE A 30 8.62 -2.35 21.47
C ILE A 30 8.29 -1.16 22.38
N ASP A 31 9.26 -0.59 23.06
CA ASP A 31 9.01 0.55 23.96
C ASP A 31 8.55 1.77 23.15
N LYS A 32 9.21 2.04 22.00
CA LYS A 32 8.74 3.07 21.07
C LYS A 32 7.40 2.71 20.44
N CYS A 33 7.17 1.45 20.07
CA CYS A 33 5.86 1.04 19.55
C CYS A 33 4.73 1.32 20.56
N CYS A 34 4.97 1.07 21.85
CA CYS A 34 4.01 1.38 22.92
C CYS A 34 3.70 2.87 22.97
N GLU A 35 4.73 3.74 22.92
CA GLU A 35 4.55 5.20 22.90
C GLU A 35 3.71 5.65 21.70
N LEU A 36 4.02 5.12 20.49
CA LEU A 36 3.27 5.45 19.28
C LEU A 36 1.80 5.03 19.36
N VAL A 37 1.54 3.83 19.90
CA VAL A 37 0.17 3.34 20.11
C VAL A 37 -0.58 4.20 21.13
N ASP A 38 0.07 4.65 22.22
CA ASP A 38 -0.54 5.51 23.21
C ASP A 38 -0.97 6.85 22.59
N ILE A 39 -0.10 7.52 21.84
CA ILE A 39 -0.43 8.79 21.15
C ILE A 39 -1.60 8.58 20.18
N PHE A 40 -1.64 7.47 19.46
CA PHE A 40 -2.69 7.17 18.49
C PHE A 40 -4.04 6.92 19.16
N MET A 41 -4.07 6.13 20.23
CA MET A 41 -5.27 5.85 21.03
C MET A 41 -5.79 7.09 21.76
N ASP A 42 -4.90 7.89 22.33
CA ASP A 42 -5.25 9.16 23.01
C ASP A 42 -5.85 10.19 22.03
N ALA A 43 -5.45 10.14 20.77
CA ALA A 43 -6.05 10.95 19.71
C ALA A 43 -7.47 10.47 19.29
N GLY A 44 -7.93 9.32 19.79
CA GLY A 44 -9.27 8.78 19.57
C GLY A 44 -9.39 7.84 18.35
N PHE A 45 -8.28 7.41 17.75
CA PHE A 45 -8.28 6.44 16.66
C PHE A 45 -8.07 5.02 17.17
N THR A 46 -8.66 4.03 16.49
CA THR A 46 -8.75 2.66 17.02
C THR A 46 -8.40 1.57 16.01
N TYR A 47 -8.18 1.90 14.73
CA TYR A 47 -7.91 0.91 13.67
C TYR A 47 -6.43 0.62 13.55
N PHE A 48 -6.05 -0.66 13.71
CA PHE A 48 -4.67 -1.15 13.61
C PHE A 48 -4.56 -2.24 12.55
N ASP A 49 -3.60 -2.09 11.62
CA ASP A 49 -3.39 -2.99 10.49
C ASP A 49 -2.03 -3.66 10.56
N SER A 50 -2.00 -4.98 10.55
CA SER A 50 -0.80 -5.80 10.50
C SER A 50 -0.86 -6.79 9.31
N ALA A 51 0.13 -7.64 9.20
CA ALA A 51 0.12 -8.82 8.34
C ALA A 51 1.11 -9.87 8.85
N ARG A 52 0.82 -11.15 8.57
CA ARG A 52 1.64 -12.31 8.97
C ARG A 52 3.10 -12.20 8.51
N GLY A 53 3.35 -11.60 7.33
CA GLY A 53 4.69 -11.48 6.75
C GLY A 53 5.50 -10.26 7.21
N TYR A 54 4.88 -9.26 7.86
CA TYR A 54 5.58 -8.02 8.21
C TYR A 54 6.65 -8.25 9.28
N HIS A 55 7.77 -7.53 9.14
CA HIS A 55 8.92 -7.63 10.07
C HIS A 55 9.40 -9.07 10.31
N GLY A 56 9.53 -9.87 9.23
CA GLY A 56 9.92 -11.27 9.34
C GLY A 56 8.96 -12.12 10.20
N GLY A 57 7.68 -11.73 10.22
CA GLY A 57 6.63 -12.38 11.01
C GLY A 57 6.53 -11.92 12.46
N LYS A 58 7.20 -10.82 12.84
CA LYS A 58 7.18 -10.25 14.20
C LYS A 58 6.15 -9.15 14.42
N SER A 59 5.52 -8.64 13.36
CA SER A 59 4.57 -7.53 13.46
C SER A 59 3.33 -7.88 14.31
N GLU A 60 2.77 -9.08 14.17
CA GLU A 60 1.62 -9.53 14.96
C GLU A 60 1.96 -9.67 16.45
N TRP A 61 3.17 -10.15 16.77
CA TRP A 61 3.68 -10.17 18.14
C TRP A 61 3.88 -8.75 18.69
N ALA A 62 4.39 -7.82 17.88
CA ALA A 62 4.55 -6.42 18.28
C ALA A 62 3.19 -5.76 18.55
N LEU A 63 2.19 -6.02 17.71
CA LEU A 63 0.81 -5.58 17.93
C LEU A 63 0.26 -6.09 19.26
N ARG A 64 0.49 -7.38 19.58
CA ARG A 64 0.12 -7.93 20.87
C ARG A 64 0.75 -7.16 22.01
N LYS A 65 2.08 -6.91 21.96
CA LYS A 65 2.83 -6.25 23.02
C LYS A 65 2.47 -4.79 23.21
N ALA A 66 2.35 -4.06 22.08
CA ALA A 66 2.11 -2.62 22.12
C ALA A 66 0.64 -2.25 22.32
N LEU A 67 -0.30 -3.12 21.94
CA LEU A 67 -1.73 -2.84 21.98
C LEU A 67 -2.50 -3.83 22.86
N VAL A 68 -2.57 -5.11 22.48
CA VAL A 68 -3.53 -6.08 23.04
C VAL A 68 -3.30 -6.36 24.52
N GLU A 69 -2.06 -6.42 24.98
CA GLU A 69 -1.72 -6.62 26.40
C GLU A 69 -1.94 -5.36 27.28
N ARG A 70 -2.24 -4.20 26.66
CA ARG A 70 -2.27 -2.90 27.33
C ARG A 70 -3.65 -2.23 27.31
N TYR A 71 -4.47 -2.53 26.31
CA TYR A 71 -5.79 -1.92 26.10
C TYR A 71 -6.90 -2.98 26.08
N PRO A 72 -8.13 -2.64 26.52
CA PRO A 72 -9.28 -3.51 26.39
C PRO A 72 -9.51 -3.91 24.93
N ARG A 73 -9.80 -5.20 24.67
CA ARG A 73 -9.96 -5.73 23.30
C ARG A 73 -11.07 -5.01 22.50
N ASP A 74 -12.10 -4.55 23.14
CA ASP A 74 -13.24 -3.84 22.55
C ASP A 74 -12.98 -2.35 22.27
N SER A 75 -11.86 -1.81 22.76
CA SER A 75 -11.45 -0.44 22.47
C SER A 75 -10.66 -0.28 21.18
N CYS A 76 -10.30 -1.38 20.51
CA CYS A 76 -9.50 -1.36 19.30
C CYS A 76 -10.06 -2.26 18.20
N THR A 77 -9.79 -1.88 16.96
CA THR A 77 -10.13 -2.62 15.73
C THR A 77 -8.84 -3.20 15.15
N ILE A 78 -8.79 -4.51 15.02
CA ILE A 78 -7.57 -5.22 14.59
C ILE A 78 -7.79 -5.88 13.24
N ALA A 79 -6.90 -5.56 12.29
CA ALA A 79 -6.80 -6.18 10.98
C ALA A 79 -5.47 -6.92 10.83
N THR A 80 -5.50 -8.11 10.21
CA THR A 80 -4.28 -8.80 9.74
C THR A 80 -4.56 -9.55 8.44
N LYS A 81 -3.49 -10.08 7.81
CA LYS A 81 -3.55 -10.60 6.46
C LYS A 81 -2.83 -11.94 6.34
N LEU A 82 -3.41 -12.84 5.52
CA LEU A 82 -2.86 -14.16 5.18
C LEU A 82 -2.11 -14.10 3.85
N PRO A 83 -0.78 -14.24 3.83
CA PRO A 83 0.04 -14.29 2.62
C PRO A 83 0.16 -15.73 2.10
N ALA A 84 -0.65 -16.13 1.10
CA ALA A 84 -0.63 -17.49 0.56
C ALA A 84 0.74 -17.91 -0.01
N TRP A 85 1.51 -16.95 -0.54
CA TRP A 85 2.87 -17.21 -1.09
C TRP A 85 3.91 -17.62 -0.05
N LEU A 86 3.64 -17.48 1.25
CA LEU A 86 4.50 -17.99 2.32
C LEU A 86 4.12 -19.42 2.75
N ALA A 87 3.06 -19.98 2.17
CA ALA A 87 2.60 -21.31 2.50
C ALA A 87 3.21 -22.37 1.56
N GLU A 88 3.57 -23.51 2.13
CA GLU A 88 4.06 -24.67 1.38
C GLU A 88 2.92 -25.51 0.78
N ASN A 89 1.73 -25.41 1.38
CA ASN A 89 0.53 -26.16 1.00
C ASN A 89 -0.71 -25.57 1.71
N ALA A 90 -1.90 -26.08 1.37
CA ALA A 90 -3.18 -25.64 1.92
C ALA A 90 -3.28 -25.79 3.45
N GLU A 91 -2.73 -26.85 4.04
CA GLU A 91 -2.73 -27.08 5.49
C GLU A 91 -1.87 -26.01 6.20
N HIS A 92 -0.67 -25.73 5.67
CA HIS A 92 0.19 -24.67 6.19
C HIS A 92 -0.47 -23.29 6.08
N ALA A 93 -1.12 -22.98 4.93
CA ALA A 93 -1.85 -21.73 4.76
C ALA A 93 -2.96 -21.53 5.80
N ARG A 94 -3.78 -22.56 6.04
CA ARG A 94 -4.83 -22.54 7.08
C ARG A 94 -4.27 -22.41 8.48
N ALA A 95 -3.15 -23.11 8.78
CA ALA A 95 -2.48 -23.02 10.09
C ALA A 95 -1.92 -21.62 10.38
N MET A 96 -1.65 -20.80 9.36
CA MET A 96 -1.24 -19.39 9.54
C MET A 96 -2.32 -18.57 10.24
N PHE A 97 -3.60 -18.83 10.00
CA PHE A 97 -4.71 -18.15 10.68
C PHE A 97 -4.64 -18.35 12.21
N ASP A 98 -4.56 -19.61 12.65
CA ASP A 98 -4.47 -19.94 14.08
C ASP A 98 -3.19 -19.40 14.69
N LYS A 99 -2.09 -19.38 13.93
CA LYS A 99 -0.84 -18.77 14.35
C LYS A 99 -1.00 -17.27 14.55
N SER A 100 -1.67 -16.56 13.63
CA SER A 100 -1.95 -15.13 13.75
C SER A 100 -2.80 -14.79 14.98
N LEU A 101 -3.84 -15.58 15.30
CA LEU A 101 -4.60 -15.42 16.55
C LEU A 101 -3.71 -15.54 17.78
N ARG A 102 -2.84 -16.57 17.82
CA ARG A 102 -1.91 -16.77 18.95
C ARG A 102 -0.87 -15.66 19.07
N GLU A 103 -0.27 -15.23 17.94
CA GLU A 103 0.75 -14.17 17.94
C GLU A 103 0.14 -12.83 18.36
N CYS A 104 -1.04 -12.49 17.86
CA CYS A 104 -1.78 -11.30 18.28
C CYS A 104 -2.33 -11.42 19.71
N GLY A 105 -2.51 -12.62 20.24
CA GLY A 105 -3.07 -12.86 21.58
C GLY A 105 -4.57 -12.55 21.68
N ILE A 106 -5.33 -12.85 20.64
CA ILE A 106 -6.78 -12.55 20.53
C ILE A 106 -7.56 -13.77 20.05
N ASP A 107 -8.88 -13.74 20.27
CA ASP A 107 -9.79 -14.82 19.89
C ASP A 107 -10.49 -14.61 18.53
N TYR A 108 -10.50 -13.38 18.01
CA TYR A 108 -11.09 -13.01 16.74
C TYR A 108 -10.42 -11.77 16.14
N PHE A 109 -10.49 -11.64 14.81
CA PHE A 109 -10.14 -10.42 14.06
C PHE A 109 -11.40 -9.62 13.72
N ASP A 110 -11.28 -8.28 13.80
CA ASP A 110 -12.34 -7.40 13.30
C ASP A 110 -12.32 -7.38 11.76
N TYR A 111 -11.13 -7.35 11.16
CA TYR A 111 -10.91 -7.42 9.72
C TYR A 111 -9.84 -8.47 9.41
N TYR A 112 -10.12 -9.34 8.46
CA TYR A 112 -9.15 -10.35 7.99
C TYR A 112 -9.07 -10.33 6.48
N LEU A 113 -7.86 -10.34 5.93
CA LEU A 113 -7.61 -10.17 4.50
C LEU A 113 -6.81 -11.34 3.92
N LEU A 114 -7.16 -11.73 2.69
CA LEU A 114 -6.21 -12.40 1.81
C LEU A 114 -5.24 -11.34 1.30
N HIS A 115 -3.93 -11.60 1.41
CA HIS A 115 -2.89 -10.58 1.30
C HIS A 115 -2.35 -10.48 -0.12
N ASN A 116 -2.39 -9.27 -0.72
CA ASN A 116 -1.71 -8.94 -1.96
C ASN A 116 -2.15 -9.82 -3.15
N LEU A 117 -3.45 -9.80 -3.47
CA LEU A 117 -3.98 -10.42 -4.68
C LEU A 117 -3.46 -9.70 -5.92
N GLY A 118 -3.49 -10.39 -7.05
CA GLY A 118 -3.10 -9.94 -8.37
C GLY A 118 -2.94 -11.12 -9.31
N GLU A 119 -2.77 -10.87 -10.62
CA GLU A 119 -2.71 -11.91 -11.67
C GLU A 119 -1.82 -13.10 -11.31
N SER A 120 -0.67 -12.85 -10.67
CA SER A 120 0.30 -13.89 -10.31
C SER A 120 0.05 -14.57 -8.96
N LEU A 121 -0.61 -13.91 -8.01
CA LEU A 121 -0.75 -14.41 -6.63
C LEU A 121 -2.15 -14.96 -6.32
N THR A 122 -3.19 -14.48 -7.00
CA THR A 122 -4.58 -14.94 -6.81
C THR A 122 -4.74 -16.45 -6.95
N PRO A 123 -4.09 -17.13 -7.95
CA PRO A 123 -4.23 -18.58 -8.09
C PRO A 123 -3.86 -19.40 -6.86
N GLY A 124 -2.91 -18.96 -6.04
CA GLY A 124 -2.53 -19.66 -4.80
C GLY A 124 -3.63 -19.65 -3.74
N PHE A 125 -4.45 -18.61 -3.68
CA PHE A 125 -5.60 -18.56 -2.77
C PHE A 125 -6.71 -19.49 -3.19
N GLU A 126 -6.93 -19.65 -4.50
CA GLU A 126 -7.87 -20.60 -5.10
C GLU A 126 -7.42 -22.04 -4.84
N GLU A 127 -6.17 -22.37 -5.19
CA GLU A 127 -5.59 -23.70 -5.04
C GLU A 127 -5.68 -24.21 -3.59
N TYR A 128 -5.44 -23.33 -2.62
CA TYR A 128 -5.49 -23.69 -1.21
C TYR A 128 -6.87 -23.59 -0.58
N GLY A 129 -7.91 -23.19 -1.35
CA GLY A 129 -9.30 -23.07 -0.89
C GLY A 129 -9.45 -22.07 0.26
N LEU A 130 -8.76 -20.90 0.17
CA LEU A 130 -8.70 -19.96 1.28
C LEU A 130 -9.92 -19.04 1.36
N TRP A 131 -10.69 -18.90 0.29
CA TRP A 131 -11.96 -18.16 0.29
C TRP A 131 -13.00 -18.86 1.16
N ASP A 132 -13.26 -20.14 0.89
CA ASP A 132 -14.16 -20.96 1.69
C ASP A 132 -13.70 -21.04 3.15
N PHE A 133 -12.39 -21.23 3.37
CA PHE A 133 -11.81 -21.25 4.71
C PHE A 133 -12.10 -19.96 5.49
N CYS A 134 -11.91 -18.79 4.87
CA CYS A 134 -12.19 -17.51 5.53
C CYS A 134 -13.69 -17.31 5.78
N ALA A 135 -14.56 -17.76 4.86
CA ALA A 135 -16.00 -17.76 5.05
C ALA A 135 -16.43 -18.65 6.23
N GLU A 136 -15.83 -19.85 6.38
CA GLU A 136 -16.02 -20.72 7.55
C GLU A 136 -15.60 -20.03 8.84
N LYS A 137 -14.41 -19.40 8.88
CA LYS A 137 -13.91 -18.66 10.06
C LYS A 137 -14.78 -17.46 10.41
N LYS A 138 -15.39 -16.81 9.42
CA LYS A 138 -16.39 -15.76 9.62
C LYS A 138 -17.68 -16.34 10.24
N ALA A 139 -18.16 -17.47 9.76
CA ALA A 139 -19.32 -18.16 10.34
C ALA A 139 -19.06 -18.65 11.78
N GLU A 140 -17.83 -19.05 12.11
CA GLU A 140 -17.38 -19.38 13.47
C GLU A 140 -17.26 -18.17 14.40
N GLY A 141 -17.39 -16.93 13.89
CA GLY A 141 -17.22 -15.69 14.65
C GLY A 141 -15.75 -15.34 14.93
N LYS A 142 -14.79 -16.00 14.26
CA LYS A 142 -13.34 -15.72 14.36
C LYS A 142 -12.90 -14.56 13.47
N ILE A 143 -13.70 -14.22 12.47
CA ILE A 143 -13.55 -13.07 11.58
C ILE A 143 -14.87 -12.30 11.58
N LYS A 144 -14.85 -11.00 11.86
CA LYS A 144 -16.06 -10.16 11.75
C LYS A 144 -16.30 -9.69 10.33
N LYS A 145 -15.22 -9.21 9.66
CA LYS A 145 -15.23 -8.72 8.29
C LYS A 145 -14.12 -9.38 7.51
N PHE A 146 -14.47 -9.96 6.35
CA PHE A 146 -13.56 -10.65 5.46
C PHE A 146 -13.38 -9.89 4.15
N GLY A 147 -12.15 -9.76 3.69
CA GLY A 147 -11.82 -9.08 2.45
C GLY A 147 -10.44 -9.46 1.93
N PHE A 148 -9.90 -8.63 1.06
CA PHE A 148 -8.55 -8.82 0.52
C PHE A 148 -7.85 -7.49 0.26
N SER A 149 -6.52 -7.54 0.12
CA SER A 149 -5.73 -6.44 -0.45
C SER A 149 -5.26 -6.82 -1.85
N ILE A 150 -5.19 -5.84 -2.74
CA ILE A 150 -4.78 -6.04 -4.13
C ILE A 150 -3.84 -4.91 -4.57
N HIS A 151 -2.78 -5.29 -5.32
CA HIS A 151 -1.83 -4.39 -5.99
C HIS A 151 -1.84 -4.66 -7.50
N ASP A 152 -3.01 -4.61 -8.12
CA ASP A 152 -3.18 -4.84 -9.56
C ASP A 152 -4.18 -3.83 -10.15
N ASN A 153 -4.45 -3.93 -11.43
CA ASN A 153 -5.34 -3.05 -12.17
C ASN A 153 -6.83 -3.37 -11.90
N ALA A 154 -7.71 -2.50 -12.41
CA ALA A 154 -9.14 -2.60 -12.18
C ALA A 154 -9.77 -3.85 -12.84
N GLU A 155 -9.25 -4.32 -13.98
CA GLU A 155 -9.76 -5.53 -14.64
C GLU A 155 -9.55 -6.78 -13.76
N GLU A 156 -8.37 -6.89 -13.13
CA GLU A 156 -8.10 -8.00 -12.21
C GLU A 156 -8.95 -7.90 -10.94
N LEU A 157 -9.12 -6.68 -10.41
CA LEU A 157 -10.02 -6.44 -9.29
C LEU A 157 -11.46 -6.85 -9.62
N GLU A 158 -11.98 -6.50 -10.80
CA GLU A 158 -13.31 -6.90 -11.26
C GLU A 158 -13.45 -8.42 -11.33
N LYS A 159 -12.47 -9.14 -11.89
CA LYS A 159 -12.45 -10.60 -11.96
C LYS A 159 -12.53 -11.25 -10.57
N VAL A 160 -11.72 -10.76 -9.63
CA VAL A 160 -11.73 -11.27 -8.25
C VAL A 160 -13.10 -11.03 -7.60
N LEU A 161 -13.67 -9.83 -7.73
CA LEU A 161 -14.96 -9.50 -7.13
C LEU A 161 -16.15 -10.22 -7.79
N ASP A 162 -16.04 -10.55 -9.07
CA ASP A 162 -17.06 -11.36 -9.75
C ASP A 162 -17.04 -12.81 -9.28
N ALA A 163 -15.85 -13.35 -9.00
CA ALA A 163 -15.67 -14.70 -8.48
C ALA A 163 -16.03 -14.80 -6.98
N HIS A 164 -15.80 -13.74 -6.21
CA HIS A 164 -15.93 -13.72 -4.73
C HIS A 164 -16.79 -12.55 -4.24
N PRO A 165 -18.10 -12.55 -4.54
CA PRO A 165 -19.00 -11.47 -4.12
C PRO A 165 -19.31 -11.47 -2.61
N GLU A 166 -18.85 -12.48 -1.85
CA GLU A 166 -19.07 -12.64 -0.41
C GLU A 166 -18.18 -11.76 0.46
N VAL A 167 -17.19 -11.05 -0.13
CA VAL A 167 -16.27 -10.17 0.61
C VAL A 167 -16.99 -8.93 1.16
N ASP A 168 -16.57 -8.47 2.33
CA ASP A 168 -17.17 -7.32 3.01
C ASP A 168 -16.48 -6.00 2.64
N PHE A 169 -15.23 -6.01 2.16
CA PHE A 169 -14.42 -4.82 1.87
C PHE A 169 -13.19 -5.17 1.04
N VAL A 170 -12.55 -4.15 0.48
CA VAL A 170 -11.28 -4.28 -0.26
C VAL A 170 -10.26 -3.28 0.29
N GLN A 171 -8.97 -3.67 0.36
CA GLN A 171 -7.87 -2.76 0.67
C GLN A 171 -7.14 -2.41 -0.60
N LEU A 172 -7.14 -1.10 -0.96
CA LEU A 172 -6.60 -0.55 -2.20
C LEU A 172 -5.44 0.41 -1.96
N GLN A 173 -4.47 0.43 -2.87
CA GLN A 173 -3.45 1.46 -2.95
C GLN A 173 -4.06 2.72 -3.56
N ILE A 174 -4.20 3.78 -2.75
CA ILE A 174 -4.76 5.05 -3.20
C ILE A 174 -3.93 6.22 -2.67
N ASN A 175 -3.48 7.08 -3.57
CA ASN A 175 -2.93 8.40 -3.29
C ASN A 175 -3.14 9.29 -4.51
N TYR A 176 -2.92 10.59 -4.38
CA TYR A 176 -3.23 11.54 -5.46
C TYR A 176 -2.32 11.40 -6.68
N ILE A 177 -1.10 10.85 -6.56
CA ILE A 177 -0.22 10.58 -7.70
C ILE A 177 -0.69 9.35 -8.49
N ASP A 178 -1.06 8.29 -7.78
CA ASP A 178 -1.50 7.03 -8.39
C ASP A 178 -2.96 7.10 -8.89
N TRP A 179 -3.69 8.17 -8.53
CA TRP A 179 -5.11 8.33 -8.85
C TRP A 179 -5.42 8.17 -10.33
N GLU A 180 -4.66 8.85 -11.19
CA GLU A 180 -4.78 8.77 -12.65
C GLU A 180 -3.69 7.90 -13.30
N SER A 181 -2.95 7.13 -12.52
CA SER A 181 -1.91 6.25 -13.05
C SER A 181 -2.51 5.20 -13.98
N PRO A 182 -2.00 5.04 -15.21
CA PRO A 182 -2.46 3.98 -16.11
C PRO A 182 -2.06 2.58 -15.64
N ILE A 183 -1.16 2.49 -14.66
CA ILE A 183 -0.61 1.24 -14.11
C ILE A 183 -1.38 0.82 -12.88
N ILE A 184 -1.41 1.70 -11.85
CA ILE A 184 -2.04 1.42 -10.56
C ILE A 184 -3.56 1.53 -10.66
N GLN A 185 -4.05 2.46 -11.49
CA GLN A 185 -5.47 2.73 -11.76
C GLN A 185 -6.29 2.95 -10.46
N SER A 186 -5.71 3.69 -9.49
CA SER A 186 -6.32 3.85 -8.16
C SER A 186 -7.76 4.35 -8.23
N ARG A 187 -8.05 5.34 -9.13
CA ARG A 187 -9.40 5.85 -9.32
C ARG A 187 -10.35 4.77 -9.82
N ARG A 188 -9.98 4.03 -10.88
CA ARG A 188 -10.86 3.01 -11.45
C ARG A 188 -11.08 1.84 -10.47
N CYS A 189 -10.03 1.41 -9.76
CA CYS A 189 -10.18 0.40 -8.70
C CYS A 189 -11.14 0.87 -7.59
N TYR A 190 -11.03 2.13 -7.17
CA TYR A 190 -11.94 2.71 -6.20
C TYR A 190 -13.39 2.76 -6.75
N GLU A 191 -13.60 3.23 -7.99
CA GLU A 191 -14.91 3.27 -8.65
C GLU A 191 -15.57 1.88 -8.73
N VAL A 192 -14.81 0.84 -9.08
CA VAL A 192 -15.29 -0.56 -9.09
C VAL A 192 -15.85 -0.97 -7.72
N CYS A 193 -15.16 -0.61 -6.62
CA CYS A 193 -15.67 -0.87 -5.29
C CYS A 193 -16.93 -0.06 -4.98
N GLN A 194 -16.99 1.23 -5.37
CA GLN A 194 -18.15 2.09 -5.15
C GLN A 194 -19.38 1.59 -5.93
N GLU A 195 -19.23 1.19 -7.19
CA GLU A 195 -20.28 0.63 -8.04
C GLU A 195 -20.91 -0.62 -7.42
N ARG A 196 -20.13 -1.38 -6.65
CA ARG A 196 -20.55 -2.60 -5.93
C ARG A 196 -21.00 -2.34 -4.49
N GLY A 197 -20.93 -1.09 -4.01
CA GLY A 197 -21.24 -0.72 -2.63
C GLY A 197 -20.25 -1.26 -1.60
N LEU A 198 -19.05 -1.69 -2.03
CA LEU A 198 -18.01 -2.24 -1.16
C LEU A 198 -17.21 -1.12 -0.51
N PRO A 199 -17.11 -1.09 0.83
CA PRO A 199 -16.23 -0.16 1.52
C PRO A 199 -14.74 -0.48 1.28
N VAL A 200 -13.91 0.57 1.38
CA VAL A 200 -12.48 0.49 1.06
C VAL A 200 -11.64 0.83 2.30
N VAL A 201 -10.57 0.08 2.53
CA VAL A 201 -9.44 0.47 3.36
C VAL A 201 -8.33 0.99 2.44
N ILE A 202 -7.78 2.16 2.74
CA ILE A 202 -6.74 2.76 1.89
C ILE A 202 -5.37 2.45 2.45
N MET A 203 -4.50 1.86 1.63
CA MET A 203 -3.07 1.71 1.87
C MET A 203 -2.27 2.66 0.99
N GLU A 204 -1.03 2.95 1.39
CA GLU A 204 -0.10 3.85 0.67
C GLU A 204 -0.62 5.30 0.43
N PRO A 205 -1.34 5.93 1.37
CA PRO A 205 -1.88 7.28 1.16
C PRO A 205 -0.78 8.31 0.91
N VAL A 206 0.40 8.13 1.52
CA VAL A 206 1.59 8.98 1.32
C VAL A 206 2.65 8.31 0.45
N LYS A 207 2.29 7.25 -0.31
CA LYS A 207 3.18 6.50 -1.20
C LYS A 207 4.50 6.11 -0.52
N GLY A 208 4.39 5.46 0.66
CA GLY A 208 5.54 5.03 1.48
C GLY A 208 6.45 6.15 1.98
N GLY A 209 5.95 7.38 2.04
CA GLY A 209 6.69 8.58 2.45
C GLY A 209 7.21 9.43 1.30
N THR A 210 7.08 9.00 0.04
CA THR A 210 7.51 9.78 -1.13
C THR A 210 6.78 11.13 -1.21
N LEU A 211 5.49 11.16 -0.90
CA LEU A 211 4.66 12.38 -1.01
C LEU A 211 4.95 13.45 0.05
N VAL A 212 5.77 13.14 1.05
CA VAL A 212 6.27 14.14 2.01
C VAL A 212 7.70 14.62 1.69
N LYS A 213 8.30 14.07 0.63
CA LYS A 213 9.65 14.38 0.13
C LYS A 213 9.64 14.76 -1.35
N LEU A 214 8.60 15.42 -1.80
CA LEU A 214 8.47 15.86 -3.20
C LEU A 214 9.61 16.81 -3.59
N PRO A 215 10.03 16.81 -4.87
CA PRO A 215 10.93 17.84 -5.41
C PRO A 215 10.37 19.25 -5.14
N ASP A 216 11.24 20.21 -4.85
CA ASP A 216 10.82 21.57 -4.46
C ASP A 216 9.89 22.21 -5.51
N SER A 217 10.14 22.01 -6.81
CA SER A 217 9.27 22.51 -7.88
C SER A 217 7.83 22.03 -7.80
N VAL A 218 7.58 20.85 -7.22
CA VAL A 218 6.25 20.27 -7.00
C VAL A 218 5.72 20.67 -5.61
N ALA A 219 6.58 20.52 -4.58
CA ALA A 219 6.23 20.84 -3.21
C ALA A 219 5.81 22.32 -3.03
N ASP A 220 6.43 23.24 -3.76
CA ASP A 220 6.13 24.67 -3.68
C ASP A 220 4.74 25.03 -4.21
N ILE A 221 4.15 24.23 -5.09
CA ILE A 221 2.76 24.38 -5.53
C ILE A 221 1.83 24.17 -4.33
N LEU A 222 2.04 23.07 -3.57
CA LEU A 222 1.26 22.74 -2.39
C LEU A 222 1.50 23.73 -1.25
N ARG A 223 2.76 24.10 -0.99
CA ARG A 223 3.15 25.07 0.07
C ARG A 223 2.61 26.48 -0.20
N THR A 224 2.51 26.87 -1.48
CA THR A 224 1.96 28.17 -1.85
C THR A 224 0.46 28.24 -1.62
N ALA A 225 -0.25 27.15 -1.91
CA ALA A 225 -1.70 27.07 -1.74
C ALA A 225 -2.11 27.03 -0.25
N GLU A 226 -1.33 26.34 0.61
CA GLU A 226 -1.57 26.27 2.05
C GLU A 226 -0.25 26.46 2.82
N PRO A 227 0.16 27.72 3.07
CA PRO A 227 1.41 28.01 3.78
C PRO A 227 1.42 27.45 5.21
N GLY A 228 2.45 26.67 5.52
CA GLY A 228 2.63 26.06 6.85
C GLY A 228 1.95 24.71 7.03
N ALA A 229 1.13 24.25 6.09
CA ALA A 229 0.58 22.89 6.14
C ALA A 229 1.66 21.85 5.78
N PRO A 230 1.74 20.72 6.52
CA PRO A 230 2.61 19.61 6.15
C PRO A 230 2.20 19.03 4.79
N LEU A 231 3.17 18.57 3.99
CA LEU A 231 2.86 17.88 2.72
C LEU A 231 2.00 16.63 2.93
N ALA A 232 2.15 15.96 4.07
CA ALA A 232 1.30 14.83 4.46
C ALA A 232 -0.19 15.19 4.51
N SER A 233 -0.53 16.46 4.88
CA SER A 233 -1.91 16.93 4.96
C SER A 233 -2.64 16.80 3.60
N TRP A 234 -2.00 17.14 2.51
CA TRP A 234 -2.58 17.02 1.17
C TRP A 234 -2.91 15.57 0.81
N ALA A 235 -2.00 14.65 1.10
CA ALA A 235 -2.16 13.23 0.80
C ALA A 235 -3.23 12.56 1.69
N LEU A 236 -3.22 12.84 2.99
CA LEU A 236 -4.16 12.27 3.94
C LEU A 236 -5.57 12.83 3.76
N ARG A 237 -5.69 14.15 3.51
CA ARG A 237 -6.99 14.78 3.22
C ARG A 237 -7.54 14.31 1.88
N PHE A 238 -6.71 14.13 0.85
CA PHE A 238 -7.15 13.56 -0.43
C PHE A 238 -7.82 12.21 -0.23
N THR A 239 -7.13 11.28 0.43
CA THR A 239 -7.64 9.94 0.65
C THR A 239 -8.79 9.90 1.67
N GLY A 240 -8.70 10.69 2.74
CA GLY A 240 -9.74 10.79 3.76
C GLY A 240 -11.02 11.48 3.29
N SER A 241 -10.99 12.23 2.18
CA SER A 241 -12.16 12.87 1.57
C SER A 241 -13.02 11.91 0.73
N LEU A 242 -12.49 10.74 0.39
CA LEU A 242 -13.20 9.78 -0.46
C LEU A 242 -14.36 9.13 0.32
N PRO A 243 -15.57 9.03 -0.25
CA PRO A 243 -16.69 8.34 0.37
C PRO A 243 -16.43 6.85 0.61
N ASN A 244 -17.17 6.28 1.57
CA ASN A 244 -17.18 4.84 1.85
C ASN A 244 -15.80 4.25 2.18
N VAL A 245 -14.92 5.05 2.82
CA VAL A 245 -13.61 4.63 3.29
C VAL A 245 -13.71 4.25 4.77
N ILE A 246 -13.28 3.03 5.11
CA ILE A 246 -13.25 2.50 6.48
C ILE A 246 -12.11 3.11 7.28
N ALA A 247 -10.90 3.14 6.70
CA ALA A 247 -9.70 3.68 7.31
C ALA A 247 -8.66 4.06 6.25
N VAL A 248 -7.87 5.10 6.55
CA VAL A 248 -6.68 5.51 5.80
C VAL A 248 -5.45 5.05 6.57
N LEU A 249 -4.74 4.04 6.08
CA LEU A 249 -3.60 3.43 6.77
C LEU A 249 -2.34 4.27 6.59
N SER A 250 -1.72 4.68 7.69
CA SER A 250 -0.41 5.31 7.66
C SER A 250 0.62 4.52 8.47
N GLY A 251 1.81 4.31 7.88
CA GLY A 251 2.96 3.75 8.57
C GLY A 251 3.72 4.89 9.25
N MET A 252 3.59 4.99 10.57
CA MET A 252 4.17 6.06 11.39
C MET A 252 5.16 5.44 12.36
N ASN A 253 6.42 5.89 12.34
CA ASN A 253 7.48 5.30 13.15
C ASN A 253 8.14 6.28 14.12
N THR A 254 7.62 7.51 14.23
CA THR A 254 8.00 8.49 15.24
C THR A 254 6.79 9.12 15.92
N PRO A 255 6.92 9.58 17.18
CA PRO A 255 5.85 10.29 17.90
C PRO A 255 5.30 11.50 17.15
N GLU A 256 6.18 12.24 16.47
CA GLU A 256 5.81 13.43 15.70
C GLU A 256 4.90 13.07 14.52
N MET A 257 5.24 11.99 13.79
CA MET A 257 4.40 11.49 12.66
C MET A 257 3.01 11.08 13.14
N VAL A 258 2.91 10.38 14.27
CA VAL A 258 1.61 9.97 14.81
C VAL A 258 0.80 11.18 15.23
N ALA A 259 1.40 12.11 15.96
CA ALA A 259 0.73 13.31 16.45
C ALA A 259 0.28 14.20 15.27
N GLU A 260 1.14 14.46 14.29
CA GLU A 260 0.81 15.26 13.10
C GLU A 260 -0.33 14.64 12.30
N ASN A 261 -0.21 13.34 11.92
CA ASN A 261 -1.23 12.66 11.13
C ASN A 261 -2.57 12.56 11.90
N ALA A 262 -2.52 12.36 13.21
CA ALA A 262 -3.72 12.33 14.05
C ALA A 262 -4.44 13.68 14.06
N VAL A 263 -3.72 14.79 14.18
CA VAL A 263 -4.29 16.15 14.09
C VAL A 263 -4.91 16.39 12.71
N ILE A 264 -4.19 16.07 11.63
CA ILE A 264 -4.67 16.21 10.25
C ILE A 264 -6.00 15.46 10.07
N MET A 265 -6.08 14.20 10.49
CA MET A 265 -7.24 13.35 10.21
C MET A 265 -8.41 13.56 11.18
N ARG A 266 -8.16 14.04 12.41
CA ARG A 266 -9.20 14.36 13.40
C ARG A 266 -9.85 15.73 13.15
N ASP A 267 -9.01 16.73 12.89
CA ASP A 267 -9.42 18.15 12.87
C ASP A 267 -9.51 18.70 11.43
N GLY A 268 -8.96 17.96 10.45
CA GLY A 268 -8.99 18.33 9.03
C GLY A 268 -10.40 18.23 8.43
N VAL A 269 -10.56 18.93 7.33
CA VAL A 269 -11.79 18.90 6.53
C VAL A 269 -11.51 18.33 5.15
N PRO A 270 -12.53 17.73 4.49
CA PRO A 270 -12.39 17.27 3.10
C PRO A 270 -11.89 18.38 2.18
N LEU A 271 -11.14 17.97 1.16
CA LEU A 271 -10.61 18.89 0.17
C LEU A 271 -11.74 19.61 -0.58
N THR A 272 -11.57 20.90 -0.77
CA THR A 272 -12.43 21.73 -1.62
C THR A 272 -12.11 21.50 -3.10
N PRO A 273 -13.01 21.86 -4.04
CA PRO A 273 -12.71 21.79 -5.47
C PRO A 273 -11.44 22.57 -5.86
N ALA A 274 -11.18 23.73 -5.26
CA ALA A 274 -9.97 24.50 -5.52
C ALA A 274 -8.68 23.78 -5.03
N GLU A 275 -8.76 23.07 -3.91
CA GLU A 275 -7.62 22.27 -3.41
C GLU A 275 -7.39 21.03 -4.29
N HIS A 276 -8.44 20.45 -4.89
CA HIS A 276 -8.27 19.40 -5.90
C HIS A 276 -7.53 19.92 -7.13
N GLU A 277 -7.82 21.13 -7.62
CA GLU A 277 -7.09 21.76 -8.72
C GLU A 277 -5.60 21.95 -8.38
N VAL A 278 -5.27 22.29 -7.14
CA VAL A 278 -3.88 22.39 -6.67
C VAL A 278 -3.17 21.03 -6.72
N ILE A 279 -3.84 19.97 -6.29
CA ILE A 279 -3.31 18.59 -6.38
C ILE A 279 -3.10 18.19 -7.85
N GLU A 280 -4.02 18.53 -8.75
CA GLU A 280 -3.87 18.26 -10.17
C GLU A 280 -2.65 18.99 -10.74
N ALA A 281 -2.47 20.26 -10.41
CA ALA A 281 -1.29 21.04 -10.81
C ALA A 281 0.02 20.43 -10.27
N ALA A 282 0.04 19.96 -9.03
CA ALA A 282 1.21 19.28 -8.45
C ALA A 282 1.50 17.96 -9.16
N ARG A 283 0.48 17.18 -9.50
CA ARG A 283 0.62 15.93 -10.25
C ARG A 283 1.16 16.18 -11.66
N ASP A 284 0.63 17.18 -12.35
CA ASP A 284 1.08 17.55 -13.70
C ASP A 284 2.52 18.05 -13.71
N ALA A 285 2.91 18.85 -12.69
CA ALA A 285 4.28 19.30 -12.52
C ALA A 285 5.24 18.13 -12.27
N LEU A 286 4.82 17.12 -11.48
CA LEU A 286 5.61 15.90 -11.26
C LEU A 286 5.75 15.08 -12.56
N ALA A 287 4.68 14.91 -13.30
CA ALA A 287 4.69 14.19 -14.57
C ALA A 287 5.55 14.87 -15.66
N ALA A 288 5.71 16.19 -15.57
CA ALA A 288 6.56 16.97 -16.47
C ALA A 288 8.07 16.88 -16.13
N LEU A 289 8.45 16.32 -14.99
CA LEU A 289 9.86 16.11 -14.65
C LEU A 289 10.52 15.09 -15.59
N PRO A 290 11.81 15.25 -15.90
CA PRO A 290 12.54 14.31 -16.72
C PRO A 290 12.45 12.88 -16.16
N GLY A 291 12.20 11.92 -17.03
CA GLY A 291 12.11 10.51 -16.68
C GLY A 291 11.98 9.63 -17.92
N VAL A 292 11.94 8.32 -17.71
CA VAL A 292 11.71 7.35 -18.78
C VAL A 292 10.23 7.38 -19.15
N PRO A 293 9.84 7.68 -20.42
CA PRO A 293 8.44 7.84 -20.82
C PRO A 293 7.72 6.47 -21.00
N CYS A 294 7.85 5.59 -20.02
CA CYS A 294 7.23 4.27 -20.03
C CYS A 294 5.75 4.35 -19.65
N THR A 295 4.86 3.79 -20.50
CA THR A 295 3.40 3.75 -20.29
C THR A 295 2.89 2.41 -19.77
N ASP A 296 3.79 1.50 -19.39
CA ASP A 296 3.49 0.13 -18.90
C ASP A 296 2.62 -0.72 -19.84
N CYS A 297 2.75 -0.53 -21.14
CA CYS A 297 2.02 -1.34 -22.12
C CYS A 297 2.45 -2.82 -22.19
N ARG A 298 3.57 -3.18 -21.54
CA ARG A 298 4.14 -4.53 -21.36
C ARG A 298 4.48 -5.31 -22.64
N TYR A 299 4.46 -4.70 -23.84
CA TYR A 299 4.85 -5.38 -25.07
C TYR A 299 6.30 -5.85 -25.03
N CYS A 300 7.19 -5.05 -24.44
CA CYS A 300 8.60 -5.39 -24.27
C CYS A 300 8.82 -6.57 -23.31
N VAL A 301 7.99 -6.71 -22.26
CA VAL A 301 8.09 -7.79 -21.27
C VAL A 301 7.69 -9.12 -21.90
N LYS A 302 6.55 -9.16 -22.60
CA LYS A 302 6.04 -10.37 -23.26
C LYS A 302 7.00 -10.94 -24.32
N GLY A 303 7.81 -10.07 -24.94
CA GLY A 303 8.77 -10.44 -25.98
C GLY A 303 10.21 -10.65 -25.48
N CYS A 304 10.47 -10.51 -24.17
CA CYS A 304 11.82 -10.65 -23.64
C CYS A 304 12.20 -12.13 -23.47
N PRO A 305 13.26 -12.65 -24.17
CA PRO A 305 13.65 -14.04 -24.06
C PRO A 305 14.21 -14.43 -22.69
N GLU A 306 14.73 -13.44 -21.93
CA GLU A 306 15.30 -13.64 -20.60
C GLU A 306 14.32 -13.27 -19.47
N GLY A 307 13.05 -12.97 -19.80
CA GLY A 307 12.02 -12.67 -18.81
C GLY A 307 12.29 -11.41 -17.99
N VAL A 308 13.06 -10.43 -18.51
CA VAL A 308 13.37 -9.20 -17.77
C VAL A 308 12.08 -8.40 -17.51
N HIS A 309 11.86 -7.99 -16.28
CA HIS A 309 10.70 -7.18 -15.88
C HIS A 309 10.89 -5.70 -16.23
N ILE A 310 11.01 -5.43 -17.54
CA ILE A 310 11.42 -4.14 -18.11
C ILE A 310 10.54 -2.99 -17.62
N ASN A 311 9.22 -3.16 -17.60
CA ASN A 311 8.28 -2.13 -17.15
C ASN A 311 8.52 -1.71 -15.70
N THR A 312 8.73 -2.65 -14.80
CA THR A 312 9.03 -2.42 -13.38
C THR A 312 10.36 -1.68 -13.19
N ILE A 313 11.36 -2.06 -14.00
CA ILE A 313 12.67 -1.41 -13.97
C ILE A 313 12.55 0.05 -14.40
N MET A 314 11.76 0.35 -15.46
CA MET A 314 11.51 1.74 -15.90
C MET A 314 10.77 2.55 -14.82
N GLN A 315 9.85 1.92 -14.08
CA GLN A 315 9.18 2.56 -12.93
C GLN A 315 10.17 2.89 -11.81
N SER A 316 11.08 1.96 -11.48
CA SER A 316 12.11 2.18 -10.46
C SER A 316 13.04 3.33 -10.84
N LEU A 317 13.43 3.42 -12.12
CA LEU A 317 14.20 4.56 -12.63
C LEU A 317 13.42 5.88 -12.51
N ASN A 318 12.11 5.90 -12.79
CA ASN A 318 11.29 7.10 -12.65
C ASN A 318 11.12 7.52 -11.19
N ILE A 319 10.99 6.59 -10.25
CA ILE A 319 11.01 6.91 -8.82
C ILE A 319 12.33 7.57 -8.44
N TYR A 320 13.44 7.03 -8.94
CA TYR A 320 14.78 7.60 -8.71
C TYR A 320 14.93 9.01 -9.30
N ASP A 321 14.55 9.18 -10.57
CA ASP A 321 14.78 10.43 -11.32
C ASP A 321 13.81 11.55 -10.93
N GLN A 322 12.52 11.25 -10.89
CA GLN A 322 11.48 12.26 -10.69
C GLN A 322 11.25 12.59 -9.23
N MET A 323 11.38 11.60 -8.35
CA MET A 323 11.10 11.77 -6.92
C MET A 323 12.39 11.98 -6.09
N GLY A 324 13.59 11.69 -6.64
CA GLY A 324 14.84 11.73 -5.91
C GLY A 324 14.91 10.72 -4.75
N ASP A 325 14.02 9.71 -4.73
CA ASP A 325 13.92 8.73 -3.64
C ASP A 325 14.63 7.42 -4.01
N ALA A 326 15.95 7.40 -3.80
CA ALA A 326 16.78 6.23 -4.09
C ALA A 326 16.37 4.99 -3.29
N TYR A 327 15.92 5.16 -2.04
CA TYR A 327 15.48 4.05 -1.21
C TYR A 327 14.21 3.39 -1.78
N ARG A 328 13.18 4.19 -2.13
CA ARG A 328 11.94 3.66 -2.72
C ARG A 328 12.15 3.09 -4.11
N ALA A 329 13.05 3.66 -4.89
CA ALA A 329 13.44 3.13 -6.19
C ALA A 329 14.06 1.72 -6.05
N GLN A 330 14.97 1.56 -5.08
CA GLN A 330 15.60 0.28 -4.77
C GLN A 330 14.58 -0.74 -4.23
N GLU A 331 13.68 -0.33 -3.31
CA GLU A 331 12.60 -1.20 -2.84
C GLU A 331 11.71 -1.68 -4.00
N ASN A 332 11.24 -0.74 -4.84
CA ASN A 332 10.40 -1.11 -6.00
C ASN A 332 11.11 -2.09 -6.93
N TYR A 333 12.40 -1.85 -7.19
CA TYR A 333 13.23 -2.75 -7.98
C TYR A 333 13.28 -4.15 -7.36
N ASN A 334 13.68 -4.27 -6.10
CA ASN A 334 13.89 -5.55 -5.42
C ASN A 334 12.60 -6.37 -5.26
N TRP A 335 11.48 -5.71 -4.94
CA TRP A 335 10.21 -6.38 -4.68
C TRP A 335 9.52 -6.89 -5.95
N ASN A 336 9.71 -6.19 -7.07
CA ASN A 336 8.88 -6.43 -8.25
C ASN A 336 9.66 -6.99 -9.45
N THR A 337 10.99 -7.15 -9.38
CA THR A 337 11.75 -7.78 -10.47
C THR A 337 11.97 -9.27 -10.28
N GLY A 338 11.99 -9.78 -9.04
CA GLY A 338 12.26 -11.20 -8.78
C GLY A 338 13.53 -11.68 -9.51
N ASP A 339 13.41 -12.72 -10.32
CA ASP A 339 14.50 -13.23 -11.17
C ASP A 339 14.66 -12.44 -12.49
N GLY A 340 13.68 -11.58 -12.85
CA GLY A 340 13.68 -10.77 -14.07
C GLY A 340 14.46 -9.45 -13.93
N LYS A 341 15.66 -9.50 -13.34
CA LYS A 341 16.54 -8.35 -13.08
C LYS A 341 17.12 -7.74 -14.36
N ALA A 342 17.58 -6.48 -14.26
CA ALA A 342 18.20 -5.78 -15.39
C ALA A 342 19.47 -6.45 -15.88
N SER A 343 20.28 -7.04 -14.99
CA SER A 343 21.49 -7.79 -15.32
C SER A 343 21.25 -9.06 -16.15
N ALA A 344 20.03 -9.60 -16.18
CA ALA A 344 19.69 -10.71 -17.07
C ALA A 344 19.59 -10.30 -18.54
N CYS A 345 19.65 -9.00 -18.87
CA CYS A 345 19.52 -8.53 -20.25
C CYS A 345 20.69 -8.93 -21.14
N ILE A 346 20.40 -9.65 -22.22
CA ILE A 346 21.38 -10.05 -23.26
C ILE A 346 21.53 -9.03 -24.38
N GLN A 347 20.96 -7.84 -24.26
CA GLN A 347 21.06 -6.73 -25.22
C GLN A 347 20.59 -7.05 -26.64
N CYS A 348 19.62 -7.95 -26.79
CA CYS A 348 19.11 -8.41 -28.11
C CYS A 348 18.28 -7.35 -28.86
N GLY A 349 17.86 -6.26 -28.22
CA GLY A 349 17.07 -5.16 -28.83
C GLY A 349 15.61 -5.49 -29.15
N ALA A 350 15.12 -6.70 -28.88
CA ALA A 350 13.75 -7.11 -29.20
C ALA A 350 12.70 -6.21 -28.51
N CYS A 351 12.97 -5.78 -27.27
CA CYS A 351 12.11 -4.90 -26.50
C CYS A 351 11.97 -3.49 -27.09
N GLU A 352 13.03 -2.95 -27.69
CA GLU A 352 13.04 -1.61 -28.29
C GLU A 352 12.25 -1.59 -29.60
N SER A 353 12.31 -2.69 -30.37
CA SER A 353 11.59 -2.82 -31.64
C SER A 353 10.06 -2.80 -31.50
N VAL A 354 9.54 -3.15 -30.33
CA VAL A 354 8.11 -3.21 -30.02
C VAL A 354 7.64 -2.08 -29.09
N CYS A 355 8.54 -1.20 -28.67
CA CYS A 355 8.21 -0.11 -27.75
C CYS A 355 7.49 1.04 -28.47
N PRO A 356 6.21 1.35 -28.15
CA PRO A 356 5.49 2.45 -28.78
C PRO A 356 6.04 3.83 -28.44
N GLN A 357 6.81 3.92 -27.34
CA GLN A 357 7.43 5.16 -26.88
C GLN A 357 8.85 5.34 -27.37
N HIS A 358 9.38 4.37 -28.16
CA HIS A 358 10.74 4.39 -28.71
C HIS A 358 11.83 4.62 -27.64
N ILE A 359 11.64 4.00 -26.46
CA ILE A 359 12.59 4.07 -25.36
C ILE A 359 13.84 3.27 -25.72
N GLU A 360 15.03 3.82 -25.48
CA GLU A 360 16.31 3.10 -25.53
C GLU A 360 16.43 2.17 -24.30
N ILE A 361 15.63 1.08 -24.33
CA ILE A 361 15.41 0.21 -23.17
C ILE A 361 16.72 -0.44 -22.70
N VAL A 362 17.56 -0.90 -23.62
CA VAL A 362 18.86 -1.54 -23.28
C VAL A 362 19.73 -0.59 -22.47
N SER A 363 19.83 0.67 -22.91
CA SER A 363 20.57 1.72 -22.19
C SER A 363 20.00 1.97 -20.79
N GLN A 364 18.68 1.99 -20.64
CA GLN A 364 18.04 2.15 -19.33
C GLN A 364 18.26 0.92 -18.43
N LEU A 365 18.26 -0.28 -18.96
CA LEU A 365 18.58 -1.49 -18.20
C LEU A 365 20.03 -1.47 -17.70
N GLU A 366 21.00 -1.07 -18.53
CA GLU A 366 22.40 -0.89 -18.11
C GLU A 366 22.54 0.15 -16.99
N ARG A 367 21.75 1.22 -17.07
CA ARG A 367 21.68 2.23 -16.02
C ARG A 367 21.09 1.66 -14.73
N ALA A 368 20.03 0.87 -14.82
CA ALA A 368 19.40 0.22 -13.68
C ALA A 368 20.35 -0.75 -12.95
N VAL A 369 21.15 -1.53 -13.69
CA VAL A 369 22.22 -2.37 -13.09
C VAL A 369 23.17 -1.54 -12.24
N LYS A 370 23.60 -0.38 -12.72
CA LYS A 370 24.53 0.49 -11.97
C LYS A 370 23.93 1.14 -10.74
N LEU A 371 22.61 1.33 -10.72
CA LEU A 371 21.90 2.01 -9.63
C LEU A 371 21.38 1.04 -8.58
N PHE A 372 20.97 -0.17 -8.98
CA PHE A 372 20.17 -1.07 -8.14
C PHE A 372 20.81 -2.44 -7.90
N GLU A 373 21.85 -2.80 -8.64
CA GLU A 373 22.59 -4.07 -8.50
C GLU A 373 24.07 -3.86 -8.16
#